data_db5eaad0214b72fb00e6bb4c60100a35
#
_entry.id   db5eaad0214b72fb00e6bb4c60100a35
#
_cell.length_a   1.000
_cell.length_b   1.000
_cell.length_c   1.000
_cell.angle_alpha   90.00
_cell.angle_beta   90.00
_cell.angle_gamma   90.00
#
_symmetry.space_group_name_H-M   'P 1'
#
loop_
_entity.id
_entity.type
_entity.pdbx_description
1 polymer ?
#
loop_
_entity_poly.entity_id
_entity_poly.type
_entity_poly.pdbx_seq_one_letter_code
_entity_poly.pdbx_strand_id
1 'polypeptide(L)'
;MIRRVATCAALGLALAGQAQTASAAPFKPEGTPKVAMVLYGPRTDGGWSQAFEESRVRTEQALGIQIAVVEGIKESASAIRPAVELFIKRGYNVIIGTAFGYSDAFKELAEKYPKVAFLNGSGTTNGPNLESFYGRTYESHYLCGMAAGAVSKEGKLGFVAANPFGVVNWTINAYEMGARQINPKATTTAIYTGSWNDPVKERAAAEALAGQGIDVIGQHVDTPTPQIVAQEKGIHATGHHRDMKEFAPKASVCSLVWFWDRYLIPTIKKIGAGTWEPSPYGAFLSIKDGGPDIACCGADVPKEAADRVKAERQAIIDGKKVYGGPLADRDGKERVAAGATLSDADLWKMDWFVPGVVTQR
;
A
#
# COMPACT_ATOMS: atom_id res chain seq x y z
N MET A 1 -59.64 17.84 59.50
CA MET A 1 -59.81 17.78 58.01
C MET A 1 -58.48 17.64 57.38
N ILE A 2 -58.11 16.41 56.99
CA ILE A 2 -56.76 16.09 56.39
C ILE A 2 -57.02 15.70 54.95
N ARG A 3 -56.56 16.51 53.99
CA ARG A 3 -56.59 16.17 52.56
C ARG A 3 -55.30 15.39 52.20
N ARG A 4 -55.51 14.17 51.76
CA ARG A 4 -54.46 13.36 51.15
C ARG A 4 -54.26 13.78 49.67
N VAL A 5 -53.02 14.14 49.29
CA VAL A 5 -52.63 14.36 47.92
C VAL A 5 -52.05 13.06 47.42
N ALA A 6 -52.58 12.47 46.35
CA ALA A 6 -52.09 11.30 45.68
C ALA A 6 -51.12 11.73 44.54
N THR A 7 -49.90 11.30 44.62
CA THR A 7 -48.89 11.54 43.60
C THR A 7 -48.90 10.36 42.61
N CYS A 8 -49.30 10.58 41.36
CA CYS A 8 -49.15 9.62 40.26
C CYS A 8 -47.74 9.70 39.69
N ALA A 9 -46.96 8.64 39.87
CA ALA A 9 -45.68 8.47 39.18
C ALA A 9 -45.97 7.87 37.80
N ALA A 10 -45.68 8.61 36.74
CA ALA A 10 -45.69 8.10 35.36
C ALA A 10 -44.34 7.47 35.06
N LEU A 11 -44.27 6.15 34.88
CA LEU A 11 -43.11 5.45 34.31
C LEU A 11 -43.08 5.69 32.79
N GLY A 12 -42.14 6.52 32.36
CA GLY A 12 -41.80 6.64 30.94
C GLY A 12 -40.86 5.49 30.51
N LEU A 13 -41.35 4.51 29.76
CA LEU A 13 -40.50 3.54 29.05
C LEU A 13 -39.80 4.27 27.90
N ALA A 14 -38.48 4.49 28.05
CA ALA A 14 -37.62 4.89 26.95
C ALA A 14 -37.33 3.65 26.09
N LEU A 15 -38.00 3.54 24.95
CA LEU A 15 -37.61 2.61 23.88
C LEU A 15 -36.31 3.13 23.24
N ALA A 16 -35.16 2.59 23.67
CA ALA A 16 -33.91 2.74 22.98
C ALA A 16 -34.00 1.92 21.69
N GLY A 17 -34.34 2.57 20.57
CA GLY A 17 -34.26 2.01 19.25
C GLY A 17 -32.81 1.73 18.91
N GLN A 18 -32.40 0.46 18.94
CA GLN A 18 -31.16 0.02 18.34
C GLN A 18 -31.32 0.22 16.83
N ALA A 19 -30.64 1.24 16.28
CA ALA A 19 -30.44 1.36 14.85
C ALA A 19 -29.58 0.17 14.43
N GLN A 20 -30.20 -0.91 13.97
CA GLN A 20 -29.53 -1.95 13.24
C GLN A 20 -29.02 -1.31 11.95
N THR A 21 -27.69 -1.13 11.85
CA THR A 21 -27.06 -0.86 10.57
C THR A 21 -27.36 -2.04 9.67
N ALA A 22 -28.31 -1.88 8.76
CA ALA A 22 -28.61 -2.87 7.75
C ALA A 22 -27.31 -3.11 6.96
N SER A 23 -26.72 -4.29 7.12
CA SER A 23 -25.65 -4.76 6.24
C SER A 23 -26.23 -4.72 4.82
N ALA A 24 -25.55 -4.03 3.90
CA ALA A 24 -25.93 -4.05 2.50
C ALA A 24 -25.93 -5.51 2.03
N ALA A 25 -26.94 -5.87 1.22
CA ALA A 25 -26.98 -7.22 0.67
C ALA A 25 -25.70 -7.50 -0.14
N PRO A 26 -25.15 -8.73 -0.08
CA PRO A 26 -23.96 -9.09 -0.83
C PRO A 26 -24.12 -8.77 -2.32
N PHE A 27 -23.06 -8.22 -2.93
CA PHE A 27 -23.06 -7.92 -4.36
C PHE A 27 -23.10 -9.20 -5.18
N LYS A 28 -23.98 -9.24 -6.18
CA LYS A 28 -24.10 -10.34 -7.13
C LYS A 28 -23.98 -9.81 -8.56
N PRO A 29 -22.97 -10.22 -9.32
CA PRO A 29 -22.83 -9.85 -10.74
C PRO A 29 -23.91 -10.52 -11.58
N GLU A 30 -24.13 -9.98 -12.76
CA GLU A 30 -24.95 -10.63 -13.77
C GLU A 30 -24.08 -11.66 -14.53
N GLY A 31 -24.43 -12.95 -14.42
CA GLY A 31 -23.69 -14.06 -15.05
C GLY A 31 -22.41 -14.49 -14.34
N THR A 32 -21.62 -15.34 -15.01
CA THR A 32 -20.32 -15.80 -14.53
C THR A 32 -19.29 -14.66 -14.55
N PRO A 33 -18.41 -14.55 -13.56
CA PRO A 33 -17.36 -13.54 -13.56
C PRO A 33 -16.50 -13.59 -14.82
N LYS A 34 -16.49 -12.49 -15.58
CA LYS A 34 -15.58 -12.23 -16.69
C LYS A 34 -14.74 -11.02 -16.33
N VAL A 35 -13.45 -11.27 -16.11
CA VAL A 35 -12.57 -10.32 -15.42
C VAL A 35 -11.70 -9.55 -16.42
N ALA A 36 -11.59 -8.23 -16.25
CA ALA A 36 -10.65 -7.39 -16.97
C ALA A 36 -9.81 -6.56 -16.00
N MET A 37 -8.56 -6.28 -16.39
CA MET A 37 -7.61 -5.45 -15.63
C MET A 37 -7.14 -4.26 -16.46
N VAL A 38 -7.10 -3.09 -15.84
CA VAL A 38 -6.65 -1.82 -16.41
C VAL A 38 -5.37 -1.42 -15.71
N LEU A 39 -4.24 -1.49 -16.40
CA LEU A 39 -2.93 -1.14 -15.87
C LEU A 39 -2.57 0.32 -16.19
N TYR A 40 -2.03 1.01 -15.20
CA TYR A 40 -1.52 2.39 -15.33
C TYR A 40 -0.32 2.47 -16.26
N GLY A 41 0.67 1.62 -16.05
CA GLY A 41 1.91 1.53 -16.83
C GLY A 41 1.97 0.31 -17.73
N PRO A 42 3.09 0.12 -18.42
CA PRO A 42 3.38 -1.12 -19.14
C PRO A 42 3.46 -2.30 -18.16
N ARG A 43 2.99 -3.47 -18.58
CA ARG A 43 3.10 -4.71 -17.77
C ARG A 43 4.55 -5.17 -17.51
N THR A 44 5.52 -4.49 -18.09
CA THR A 44 6.96 -4.76 -18.00
C THR A 44 7.72 -3.54 -17.44
N ASP A 45 7.06 -2.71 -16.60
CA ASP A 45 7.66 -1.50 -16.03
C ASP A 45 8.78 -1.78 -14.99
N GLY A 46 8.97 -3.02 -14.62
CA GLY A 46 9.92 -3.44 -13.59
C GLY A 46 9.45 -3.21 -12.16
N GLY A 47 8.24 -2.68 -11.96
CA GLY A 47 7.72 -2.32 -10.65
C GLY A 47 6.23 -2.57 -10.49
N TRP A 48 5.45 -1.49 -10.35
CA TRP A 48 4.04 -1.51 -9.97
C TRP A 48 3.16 -2.33 -10.93
N SER A 49 3.14 -1.99 -12.21
CA SER A 49 2.28 -2.67 -13.18
C SER A 49 2.73 -4.10 -13.42
N GLN A 50 4.03 -4.38 -13.37
CA GLN A 50 4.55 -5.74 -13.50
C GLN A 50 4.17 -6.61 -12.29
N ALA A 51 4.14 -6.06 -11.06
CA ALA A 51 3.65 -6.79 -9.89
C ALA A 51 2.17 -7.20 -10.02
N PHE A 52 1.33 -6.34 -10.63
CA PHE A 52 -0.05 -6.69 -10.97
C PHE A 52 -0.12 -7.75 -12.08
N GLU A 53 0.71 -7.65 -13.11
CA GLU A 53 0.76 -8.65 -14.19
C GLU A 53 1.14 -10.04 -13.65
N GLU A 54 2.15 -10.13 -12.79
CA GLU A 54 2.54 -11.39 -12.15
C GLU A 54 1.40 -11.98 -11.30
N SER A 55 0.73 -11.10 -10.54
CA SER A 55 -0.42 -11.53 -9.72
C SER A 55 -1.62 -11.92 -10.58
N ARG A 56 -1.83 -11.26 -11.72
CA ARG A 56 -2.85 -11.64 -12.70
C ARG A 56 -2.61 -13.06 -13.21
N VAL A 57 -1.38 -13.38 -13.62
CA VAL A 57 -1.02 -14.72 -14.11
C VAL A 57 -1.27 -15.78 -13.03
N ARG A 58 -0.86 -15.53 -11.79
CA ARG A 58 -1.13 -16.45 -10.67
C ARG A 58 -2.62 -16.59 -10.38
N THR A 59 -3.40 -15.51 -10.53
CA THR A 59 -4.86 -15.53 -10.36
C THR A 59 -5.53 -16.35 -11.46
N GLU A 60 -5.13 -16.19 -12.72
CA GLU A 60 -5.64 -17.00 -13.84
C GLU A 60 -5.40 -18.49 -13.62
N GLN A 61 -4.17 -18.85 -13.24
CA GLN A 61 -3.81 -20.24 -12.96
C GLN A 61 -4.62 -20.83 -11.80
N ALA A 62 -4.79 -20.08 -10.72
CA ALA A 62 -5.51 -20.55 -9.53
C ALA A 62 -7.02 -20.67 -9.73
N LEU A 63 -7.62 -19.86 -10.61
CA LEU A 63 -9.06 -19.84 -10.87
C LEU A 63 -9.48 -20.58 -12.15
N GLY A 64 -8.52 -20.92 -13.03
CA GLY A 64 -8.82 -21.50 -14.33
C GLY A 64 -9.58 -20.56 -15.27
N ILE A 65 -9.34 -19.25 -15.16
CA ILE A 65 -10.00 -18.19 -15.95
C ILE A 65 -8.96 -17.41 -16.77
N GLN A 66 -9.44 -16.59 -17.70
CA GLN A 66 -8.64 -15.59 -18.38
C GLN A 66 -9.03 -14.18 -17.88
N ILE A 67 -8.04 -13.34 -17.64
CA ILE A 67 -8.22 -11.94 -17.26
C ILE A 67 -7.71 -11.07 -18.42
N ALA A 68 -8.63 -10.39 -19.12
CA ALA A 68 -8.24 -9.47 -20.18
C ALA A 68 -7.49 -8.28 -19.62
N VAL A 69 -6.51 -7.75 -20.36
CA VAL A 69 -5.67 -6.64 -19.90
C VAL A 69 -5.65 -5.53 -20.95
N VAL A 70 -5.71 -4.30 -20.47
CA VAL A 70 -5.25 -3.11 -21.20
C VAL A 70 -4.21 -2.39 -20.35
N GLU A 71 -3.15 -1.89 -20.97
CA GLU A 71 -2.03 -1.25 -20.28
C GLU A 71 -1.79 0.19 -20.76
N GLY A 72 -1.06 0.99 -19.98
CA GLY A 72 -0.71 2.36 -20.32
C GLY A 72 -1.86 3.35 -20.18
N ILE A 73 -2.88 3.04 -19.40
CA ILE A 73 -4.05 3.91 -19.21
C ILE A 73 -3.72 4.96 -18.16
N LYS A 74 -3.60 6.21 -18.57
CA LYS A 74 -3.24 7.33 -17.70
C LYS A 74 -4.32 7.62 -16.65
N GLU A 75 -3.93 8.23 -15.54
CA GLU A 75 -4.80 8.62 -14.41
C GLU A 75 -5.69 9.84 -14.74
N SER A 76 -6.49 9.72 -15.80
CA SER A 76 -7.48 10.71 -16.18
C SER A 76 -8.81 10.06 -16.51
N ALA A 77 -9.90 10.67 -16.11
CA ALA A 77 -11.24 10.17 -16.41
C ALA A 77 -11.49 9.98 -17.92
N SER A 78 -10.89 10.82 -18.76
CA SER A 78 -10.98 10.74 -20.24
C SER A 78 -10.28 9.50 -20.81
N ALA A 79 -9.24 8.99 -20.15
CA ALA A 79 -8.56 7.76 -20.56
C ALA A 79 -9.23 6.49 -19.97
N ILE A 80 -9.64 6.55 -18.72
CA ILE A 80 -10.15 5.40 -17.97
C ILE A 80 -11.56 5.01 -18.43
N ARG A 81 -12.49 5.98 -18.56
CA ARG A 81 -13.89 5.69 -18.89
C ARG A 81 -14.04 4.90 -20.17
N PRO A 82 -13.46 5.30 -21.32
CA PRO A 82 -13.60 4.55 -22.56
C PRO A 82 -13.01 3.13 -22.46
N ALA A 83 -11.87 2.97 -21.78
CA ALA A 83 -11.23 1.67 -21.60
C ALA A 83 -12.10 0.69 -20.82
N VAL A 84 -12.66 1.16 -19.69
CA VAL A 84 -13.55 0.36 -18.84
C VAL A 84 -14.87 0.06 -19.54
N GLU A 85 -15.51 1.05 -20.16
CA GLU A 85 -16.79 0.89 -20.86
C GLU A 85 -16.68 -0.07 -22.04
N LEU A 86 -15.52 -0.11 -22.73
CA LEU A 86 -15.28 -1.07 -23.78
C LEU A 86 -15.28 -2.50 -23.24
N PHE A 87 -14.68 -2.75 -22.08
CA PHE A 87 -14.75 -4.06 -21.42
C PHE A 87 -16.19 -4.42 -21.02
N ILE A 88 -16.93 -3.50 -20.41
CA ILE A 88 -18.31 -3.71 -19.99
C ILE A 88 -19.20 -4.04 -21.22
N LYS A 89 -19.06 -3.32 -22.33
CA LYS A 89 -19.77 -3.60 -23.58
C LYS A 89 -19.45 -4.98 -24.17
N ARG A 90 -18.27 -5.53 -23.86
CA ARG A 90 -17.85 -6.90 -24.22
C ARG A 90 -18.27 -7.95 -23.20
N GLY A 91 -19.10 -7.58 -22.22
CA GLY A 91 -19.64 -8.48 -21.20
C GLY A 91 -18.72 -8.76 -20.03
N TYR A 92 -17.65 -7.97 -19.82
CA TYR A 92 -16.85 -8.05 -18.60
C TYR A 92 -17.63 -7.42 -17.44
N ASN A 93 -17.75 -8.14 -16.33
CA ASN A 93 -18.54 -7.76 -15.18
C ASN A 93 -17.73 -7.70 -13.87
N VAL A 94 -16.40 -7.89 -13.95
CA VAL A 94 -15.44 -7.61 -12.88
C VAL A 94 -14.29 -6.80 -13.47
N ILE A 95 -14.15 -5.57 -13.04
CA ILE A 95 -13.13 -4.63 -13.53
C ILE A 95 -12.13 -4.33 -12.41
N ILE A 96 -10.86 -4.60 -12.67
CA ILE A 96 -9.74 -4.32 -11.77
C ILE A 96 -8.98 -3.11 -12.31
N GLY A 97 -8.95 -2.01 -11.56
CA GLY A 97 -8.08 -0.87 -11.79
C GLY A 97 -6.83 -0.97 -10.93
N THR A 98 -5.76 -0.33 -11.36
CA THR A 98 -4.47 -0.42 -10.68
C THR A 98 -3.81 0.95 -10.46
N ALA A 99 -4.59 1.99 -10.16
CA ALA A 99 -4.00 3.30 -9.93
C ALA A 99 -4.80 4.17 -8.95
N PHE A 100 -4.07 4.98 -8.19
CA PHE A 100 -4.61 5.93 -7.22
C PHE A 100 -5.58 6.91 -7.90
N GLY A 101 -5.18 7.50 -9.02
CA GLY A 101 -5.97 8.49 -9.74
C GLY A 101 -7.17 7.92 -10.52
N TYR A 102 -7.44 6.61 -10.44
CA TYR A 102 -8.66 6.01 -10.99
C TYR A 102 -9.89 6.19 -10.08
N SER A 103 -9.70 6.60 -8.83
CA SER A 103 -10.70 6.58 -7.77
C SER A 103 -12.03 7.24 -8.15
N ASP A 104 -12.01 8.49 -8.62
CA ASP A 104 -13.24 9.23 -8.95
C ASP A 104 -13.96 8.63 -10.16
N ALA A 105 -13.21 8.25 -11.20
CA ALA A 105 -13.78 7.63 -12.40
C ALA A 105 -14.38 6.26 -12.08
N PHE A 106 -13.74 5.46 -11.21
CA PHE A 106 -14.27 4.17 -10.76
C PHE A 106 -15.54 4.34 -9.93
N LYS A 107 -15.63 5.37 -9.08
CA LYS A 107 -16.85 5.70 -8.33
C LYS A 107 -18.01 6.00 -9.28
N GLU A 108 -17.81 6.89 -10.25
CA GLU A 108 -18.84 7.24 -11.24
C GLU A 108 -19.25 6.02 -12.10
N LEU A 109 -18.29 5.20 -12.50
CA LEU A 109 -18.55 3.98 -13.27
C LEU A 109 -19.30 2.93 -12.44
N ALA A 110 -18.97 2.78 -11.16
CA ALA A 110 -19.67 1.86 -10.26
C ALA A 110 -21.14 2.27 -10.06
N GLU A 111 -21.41 3.56 -9.89
CA GLU A 111 -22.78 4.10 -9.83
C GLU A 111 -23.55 3.88 -11.15
N LYS A 112 -22.88 4.07 -12.30
CA LYS A 112 -23.48 3.90 -13.63
C LYS A 112 -23.75 2.42 -13.98
N TYR A 113 -22.90 1.50 -13.49
CA TYR A 113 -22.96 0.06 -13.78
C TYR A 113 -23.13 -0.77 -12.50
N PRO A 114 -24.28 -0.72 -11.82
CA PRO A 114 -24.47 -1.32 -10.50
C PRO A 114 -24.39 -2.86 -10.48
N LYS A 115 -24.34 -3.52 -11.64
CA LYS A 115 -24.19 -4.98 -11.78
C LYS A 115 -22.75 -5.41 -12.15
N VAL A 116 -21.83 -4.48 -12.20
CA VAL A 116 -20.40 -4.71 -12.44
C VAL A 116 -19.65 -4.51 -11.13
N ALA A 117 -18.78 -5.46 -10.78
CA ALA A 117 -17.87 -5.31 -9.64
C ALA A 117 -16.64 -4.49 -10.04
N PHE A 118 -16.27 -3.55 -9.21
CA PHE A 118 -15.08 -2.73 -9.39
C PHE A 118 -14.11 -2.94 -8.24
N LEU A 119 -12.87 -3.25 -8.55
CA LEU A 119 -11.76 -3.40 -7.60
C LEU A 119 -10.67 -2.40 -8.00
N ASN A 120 -10.24 -1.51 -7.12
CA ASN A 120 -9.22 -0.52 -7.49
C ASN A 120 -8.00 -0.59 -6.56
N GLY A 121 -6.90 -1.11 -7.06
CA GLY A 121 -5.60 -1.11 -6.38
C GLY A 121 -5.11 0.33 -6.14
N SER A 122 -4.75 0.65 -4.90
CA SER A 122 -4.42 2.00 -4.41
C SER A 122 -5.54 3.04 -4.50
N GLY A 123 -6.79 2.63 -4.76
CA GLY A 123 -7.93 3.53 -4.78
C GLY A 123 -8.29 4.08 -3.40
N THR A 124 -9.12 5.13 -3.39
CA THR A 124 -9.60 5.80 -2.18
C THR A 124 -11.13 5.89 -2.08
N THR A 125 -11.83 5.36 -3.07
CA THR A 125 -13.30 5.38 -3.14
C THR A 125 -13.88 3.98 -3.01
N ASN A 126 -14.99 3.85 -2.29
CA ASN A 126 -15.67 2.58 -2.05
C ASN A 126 -17.18 2.75 -2.23
N GLY A 127 -17.90 1.65 -2.47
CA GLY A 127 -19.33 1.66 -2.70
C GLY A 127 -19.93 0.24 -2.72
N PRO A 128 -21.24 0.10 -2.97
CA PRO A 128 -21.92 -1.20 -2.93
C PRO A 128 -21.36 -2.26 -3.89
N ASN A 129 -20.67 -1.83 -4.97
CA ASN A 129 -20.04 -2.67 -5.98
C ASN A 129 -18.62 -2.20 -6.32
N LEU A 130 -18.01 -1.40 -5.44
CA LEU A 130 -16.65 -0.89 -5.58
C LEU A 130 -15.89 -1.07 -4.28
N GLU A 131 -14.73 -1.72 -4.35
CA GLU A 131 -13.79 -1.81 -3.25
C GLU A 131 -12.40 -1.36 -3.70
N SER A 132 -11.85 -0.37 -3.03
CA SER A 132 -10.45 -0.02 -3.13
C SER A 132 -9.63 -0.93 -2.25
N PHE A 133 -8.45 -1.36 -2.72
CA PHE A 133 -7.54 -2.20 -1.93
C PHE A 133 -6.11 -1.68 -2.01
N TYR A 134 -5.39 -1.81 -0.91
CA TYR A 134 -3.97 -1.45 -0.83
C TYR A 134 -3.28 -2.25 0.28
N GLY A 135 -1.97 -2.11 0.39
CA GLY A 135 -1.20 -2.78 1.43
C GLY A 135 -0.54 -1.80 2.39
N ARG A 136 -0.28 -2.28 3.60
CA ARG A 136 0.45 -1.56 4.66
C ARG A 136 1.94 -1.56 4.33
N THR A 137 2.33 -0.80 3.29
CA THR A 137 3.72 -0.72 2.80
C THR A 137 4.72 -0.39 3.90
N TYR A 138 4.29 0.36 4.90
CA TYR A 138 5.10 0.72 6.05
C TYR A 138 5.60 -0.50 6.85
N GLU A 139 4.86 -1.61 6.88
CA GLU A 139 5.31 -2.83 7.56
C GLU A 139 6.54 -3.41 6.86
N SER A 140 6.49 -3.54 5.54
CA SER A 140 7.60 -4.05 4.74
C SER A 140 8.78 -3.07 4.70
N HIS A 141 8.52 -1.76 4.58
CA HIS A 141 9.59 -0.76 4.57
C HIS A 141 10.28 -0.59 5.93
N TYR A 142 9.57 -0.83 7.03
CA TYR A 142 10.21 -0.92 8.34
C TYR A 142 11.25 -2.05 8.38
N LEU A 143 10.91 -3.22 7.85
CA LEU A 143 11.81 -4.36 7.76
C LEU A 143 12.97 -4.11 6.77
N CYS A 144 12.69 -3.49 5.61
CA CYS A 144 13.73 -3.08 4.67
C CYS A 144 14.65 -2.01 5.26
N GLY A 145 14.12 -1.10 6.06
CA GLY A 145 14.89 -0.12 6.83
C GLY A 145 15.86 -0.78 7.81
N MET A 146 15.44 -1.84 8.51
CA MET A 146 16.34 -2.62 9.38
C MET A 146 17.51 -3.21 8.58
N ALA A 147 17.23 -3.81 7.40
CA ALA A 147 18.28 -4.32 6.53
C ALA A 147 19.22 -3.22 6.03
N ALA A 148 18.66 -2.06 5.66
CA ALA A 148 19.44 -0.88 5.24
C ALA A 148 20.35 -0.36 6.36
N GLY A 149 19.82 -0.21 7.58
CA GLY A 149 20.58 0.23 8.74
C GLY A 149 21.72 -0.74 9.11
N ALA A 150 21.59 -2.02 8.75
CA ALA A 150 22.59 -3.04 9.02
C ALA A 150 23.79 -2.99 8.04
N VAL A 151 23.56 -2.57 6.80
CA VAL A 151 24.63 -2.51 5.77
C VAL A 151 25.22 -1.11 5.63
N SER A 152 24.54 -0.08 6.11
CA SER A 152 25.04 1.29 6.07
C SER A 152 26.22 1.47 7.01
N LYS A 153 27.35 1.92 6.48
CA LYS A 153 28.57 2.23 7.24
C LYS A 153 28.51 3.63 7.83
N GLU A 154 27.94 4.57 7.06
CA GLU A 154 27.86 5.99 7.45
C GLU A 154 26.60 6.29 8.27
N GLY A 155 25.63 5.40 8.30
CA GLY A 155 24.32 5.66 8.89
C GLY A 155 23.51 6.71 8.11
N LYS A 156 23.92 6.99 6.87
CA LYS A 156 23.26 7.95 5.97
C LYS A 156 22.50 7.19 4.90
N LEU A 157 21.19 7.20 5.02
CA LEU A 157 20.29 6.54 4.08
C LEU A 157 19.65 7.58 3.15
N GLY A 158 19.38 7.18 1.92
CA GLY A 158 18.62 7.94 0.94
C GLY A 158 17.28 7.29 0.67
N PHE A 159 16.34 8.07 0.17
CA PHE A 159 15.04 7.57 -0.26
C PHE A 159 14.55 8.33 -1.50
N VAL A 160 14.40 7.64 -2.62
CA VAL A 160 13.77 8.21 -3.83
C VAL A 160 12.27 8.04 -3.71
N ALA A 161 11.55 9.16 -3.59
CA ALA A 161 10.13 9.22 -3.32
C ALA A 161 9.35 9.79 -4.51
N ALA A 162 8.13 9.31 -4.76
CA ALA A 162 7.29 9.82 -5.83
C ALA A 162 6.68 11.19 -5.47
N ASN A 163 5.61 11.20 -4.70
CA ASN A 163 4.84 12.38 -4.35
C ASN A 163 4.68 12.49 -2.82
N PRO A 164 4.54 13.71 -2.25
CA PRO A 164 4.42 13.91 -0.81
C PRO A 164 3.00 13.57 -0.29
N PHE A 165 2.52 12.37 -0.60
CA PHE A 165 1.26 11.84 -0.09
C PHE A 165 1.46 11.01 1.18
N GLY A 166 0.42 10.86 1.99
CA GLY A 166 0.47 10.08 3.22
C GLY A 166 1.07 8.68 3.02
N VAL A 167 0.69 8.01 1.92
CA VAL A 167 1.20 6.67 1.55
C VAL A 167 2.72 6.63 1.34
N VAL A 168 3.32 7.68 0.85
CA VAL A 168 4.77 7.79 0.66
C VAL A 168 5.45 8.21 1.97
N ASN A 169 4.83 9.16 2.68
CA ASN A 169 5.39 9.67 3.95
C ASN A 169 5.44 8.58 5.03
N TRP A 170 4.39 7.75 5.18
CA TRP A 170 4.45 6.63 6.13
C TRP A 170 5.52 5.61 5.74
N THR A 171 5.77 5.43 4.45
CA THR A 171 6.80 4.51 3.97
C THR A 171 8.20 4.99 4.36
N ILE A 172 8.50 6.29 4.14
CA ILE A 172 9.77 6.93 4.53
C ILE A 172 9.97 6.87 6.05
N ASN A 173 8.92 7.21 6.82
CA ASN A 173 8.98 7.16 8.28
C ASN A 173 9.27 5.76 8.80
N ALA A 174 8.57 4.75 8.27
CA ALA A 174 8.78 3.37 8.69
C ALA A 174 10.19 2.88 8.32
N TYR A 175 10.71 3.27 7.16
CA TYR A 175 12.06 2.96 6.73
C TYR A 175 13.11 3.52 7.70
N GLU A 176 13.00 4.79 8.07
CA GLU A 176 13.86 5.41 9.08
C GLU A 176 13.73 4.74 10.45
N MET A 177 12.49 4.49 10.90
CA MET A 177 12.24 3.82 12.18
C MET A 177 12.88 2.43 12.20
N GLY A 178 12.79 1.67 11.12
CA GLY A 178 13.42 0.37 10.97
C GLY A 178 14.94 0.45 10.98
N ALA A 179 15.52 1.38 10.25
CA ALA A 179 16.98 1.60 10.22
C ALA A 179 17.53 1.89 11.62
N ARG A 180 16.83 2.71 12.40
CA ARG A 180 17.23 3.06 13.77
C ARG A 180 17.09 1.93 14.79
N GLN A 181 16.35 0.87 14.48
CA GLN A 181 16.36 -0.34 15.31
C GLN A 181 17.71 -1.08 15.27
N ILE A 182 18.45 -0.91 14.20
CA ILE A 182 19.77 -1.52 14.01
C ILE A 182 20.87 -0.49 14.25
N ASN A 183 20.75 0.69 13.66
CA ASN A 183 21.68 1.80 13.79
C ASN A 183 20.96 3.03 14.39
N PRO A 184 21.01 3.26 15.70
CA PRO A 184 20.29 4.37 16.35
C PRO A 184 20.66 5.78 15.85
N LYS A 185 21.80 5.92 15.16
CA LYS A 185 22.26 7.18 14.56
C LYS A 185 21.84 7.34 13.10
N ALA A 186 21.13 6.38 12.53
CA ALA A 186 20.69 6.45 11.15
C ALA A 186 19.85 7.69 10.87
N THR A 187 20.00 8.24 9.66
CA THR A 187 19.21 9.35 9.13
C THR A 187 18.84 9.05 7.69
N THR A 188 17.62 9.40 7.28
CA THR A 188 17.12 9.19 5.91
C THR A 188 16.87 10.53 5.23
N THR A 189 17.58 10.80 4.12
CA THR A 189 17.30 11.93 3.23
C THR A 189 16.40 11.48 2.09
N ALA A 190 15.20 12.06 1.98
CA ALA A 190 14.25 11.76 0.93
C ALA A 190 14.22 12.87 -0.13
N ILE A 191 14.28 12.47 -1.42
CA ILE A 191 14.08 13.37 -2.57
C ILE A 191 12.81 12.97 -3.30
N TYR A 192 11.89 13.94 -3.50
CA TYR A 192 10.65 13.74 -4.24
C TYR A 192 10.83 14.04 -5.72
N THR A 193 10.48 13.07 -6.58
CA THR A 193 10.53 13.20 -8.05
C THR A 193 9.33 13.94 -8.63
N GLY A 194 8.21 13.98 -7.87
CA GLY A 194 6.92 14.50 -8.35
C GLY A 194 6.23 13.59 -9.37
N SER A 195 6.66 12.32 -9.48
CA SER A 195 6.09 11.32 -10.41
C SER A 195 6.19 9.92 -9.82
N TRP A 196 5.21 9.06 -10.14
CA TRP A 196 5.28 7.63 -9.81
C TRP A 196 6.27 6.90 -10.71
N ASN A 197 6.34 7.26 -11.98
CA ASN A 197 7.14 6.59 -13.00
C ASN A 197 7.82 7.63 -13.91
N ASP A 198 9.06 7.97 -13.60
CA ASP A 198 9.92 8.86 -14.39
C ASP A 198 11.38 8.46 -14.19
N PRO A 199 11.91 7.50 -14.98
CA PRO A 199 13.27 7.01 -14.83
C PRO A 199 14.35 8.11 -14.88
N VAL A 200 14.10 9.23 -15.59
CA VAL A 200 15.07 10.33 -15.67
C VAL A 200 15.17 11.07 -14.34
N LYS A 201 14.02 11.43 -13.76
CA LYS A 201 13.99 12.09 -12.44
C LYS A 201 14.44 11.15 -11.31
N GLU A 202 14.07 9.88 -11.39
CA GLU A 202 14.48 8.86 -10.42
C GLU A 202 16.00 8.68 -10.41
N ARG A 203 16.63 8.63 -11.61
CA ARG A 203 18.08 8.60 -11.75
C ARG A 203 18.72 9.85 -11.15
N ALA A 204 18.25 11.02 -11.51
CA ALA A 204 18.79 12.28 -10.99
C ALA A 204 18.70 12.37 -9.46
N ALA A 205 17.58 11.93 -8.88
CA ALA A 205 17.40 11.88 -7.42
C ALA A 205 18.36 10.88 -6.75
N ALA A 206 18.50 9.66 -7.31
CA ALA A 206 19.40 8.65 -6.79
C ALA A 206 20.88 9.06 -6.88
N GLU A 207 21.29 9.69 -7.99
CA GLU A 207 22.65 10.21 -8.16
C GLU A 207 22.93 11.38 -7.20
N ALA A 208 21.96 12.27 -6.97
CA ALA A 208 22.08 13.36 -6.02
C ALA A 208 22.22 12.83 -4.57
N LEU A 209 21.48 11.79 -4.20
CA LEU A 209 21.62 11.12 -2.90
C LEU A 209 23.01 10.48 -2.76
N ALA A 210 23.45 9.70 -3.73
CA ALA A 210 24.78 9.09 -3.71
C ALA A 210 25.89 10.15 -3.62
N GLY A 211 25.75 11.31 -4.32
CA GLY A 211 26.67 12.44 -4.25
C GLY A 211 26.76 13.12 -2.87
N GLN A 212 25.80 12.91 -1.99
CA GLN A 212 25.79 13.38 -0.61
C GLN A 212 26.49 12.42 0.38
N GLY A 213 27.13 11.36 -0.13
CA GLY A 213 27.79 10.33 0.68
C GLY A 213 26.82 9.35 1.35
N ILE A 214 25.65 9.20 0.76
CA ILE A 214 24.66 8.18 1.14
C ILE A 214 25.12 6.84 0.59
N ASP A 215 25.08 5.80 1.39
CA ASP A 215 25.57 4.47 1.07
C ASP A 215 24.49 3.39 0.95
N VAL A 216 23.20 3.75 1.23
CA VAL A 216 22.04 2.89 0.96
C VAL A 216 20.88 3.74 0.45
N ILE A 217 20.26 3.36 -0.67
CA ILE A 217 19.11 4.07 -1.26
C ILE A 217 17.86 3.19 -1.21
N GLY A 218 16.82 3.67 -0.52
CA GLY A 218 15.46 3.13 -0.60
C GLY A 218 14.63 3.83 -1.68
N GLN A 219 13.46 3.28 -2.01
CA GLN A 219 12.56 3.89 -2.98
C GLN A 219 11.08 3.65 -2.70
N HIS A 220 10.24 4.58 -3.19
CA HIS A 220 8.81 4.41 -3.42
C HIS A 220 8.45 5.12 -4.72
N VAL A 221 8.92 4.56 -5.80
CA VAL A 221 8.67 4.89 -7.21
C VAL A 221 8.50 3.59 -7.99
N ASP A 222 7.94 3.65 -9.20
CA ASP A 222 7.46 2.47 -9.93
C ASP A 222 8.52 1.78 -10.79
N THR A 223 9.75 2.31 -10.89
CA THR A 223 10.79 1.70 -11.72
C THR A 223 11.98 1.19 -10.92
N PRO A 224 12.82 0.29 -11.46
CA PRO A 224 14.03 -0.18 -10.80
C PRO A 224 15.20 0.83 -10.87
N THR A 225 15.01 2.02 -11.43
CA THR A 225 16.09 2.98 -11.70
C THR A 225 16.93 3.32 -10.47
N PRO A 226 16.36 3.60 -9.27
CA PRO A 226 17.19 3.88 -8.08
C PRO A 226 18.09 2.72 -7.68
N GLN A 227 17.65 1.48 -7.88
CA GLN A 227 18.42 0.26 -7.61
C GLN A 227 19.59 0.11 -8.57
N ILE A 228 19.34 0.38 -9.85
CA ILE A 228 20.36 0.34 -10.91
C ILE A 228 21.44 1.37 -10.63
N VAL A 229 21.04 2.61 -10.28
CA VAL A 229 21.99 3.67 -9.91
C VAL A 229 22.80 3.30 -8.67
N ALA A 230 22.18 2.74 -7.64
CA ALA A 230 22.90 2.29 -6.45
C ALA A 230 23.96 1.26 -6.82
N GLN A 231 23.65 0.30 -7.68
CA GLN A 231 24.62 -0.71 -8.16
C GLN A 231 25.75 -0.07 -8.98
N GLU A 232 25.44 0.87 -9.88
CA GLU A 232 26.45 1.60 -10.67
C GLU A 232 27.40 2.40 -9.77
N LYS A 233 26.91 2.91 -8.63
CA LYS A 233 27.72 3.65 -7.65
C LYS A 233 28.42 2.75 -6.62
N GLY A 234 28.19 1.44 -6.65
CA GLY A 234 28.78 0.49 -5.70
C GLY A 234 28.25 0.64 -4.27
N ILE A 235 27.01 1.13 -4.11
CA ILE A 235 26.30 1.27 -2.83
C ILE A 235 25.11 0.31 -2.77
N HIS A 236 24.50 0.16 -1.60
CA HIS A 236 23.37 -0.74 -1.39
C HIS A 236 22.03 -0.08 -1.71
N ALA A 237 20.99 -0.91 -1.85
CA ALA A 237 19.65 -0.43 -2.09
C ALA A 237 18.57 -1.35 -1.52
N THR A 238 17.40 -0.75 -1.21
CA THR A 238 16.16 -1.47 -0.87
C THR A 238 15.07 -1.13 -1.87
N GLY A 239 14.41 -2.16 -2.37
CA GLY A 239 13.45 -2.04 -3.47
C GLY A 239 12.00 -1.90 -3.05
N HIS A 240 11.15 -1.60 -4.03
CA HIS A 240 9.72 -1.48 -3.91
C HIS A 240 9.01 -2.24 -5.05
N HIS A 241 7.83 -2.77 -4.80
CA HIS A 241 6.95 -3.52 -5.68
C HIS A 241 7.34 -4.98 -5.98
N ARG A 242 8.61 -5.26 -6.25
CA ARG A 242 9.14 -6.58 -6.64
C ARG A 242 10.49 -6.83 -6.01
N ASP A 243 10.99 -8.07 -6.09
CA ASP A 243 12.38 -8.35 -5.75
C ASP A 243 13.31 -7.67 -6.77
N MET A 244 13.92 -6.57 -6.36
CA MET A 244 14.81 -5.76 -7.20
C MET A 244 16.19 -6.40 -7.44
N LYS A 245 16.45 -7.56 -6.85
CA LYS A 245 17.66 -8.33 -7.10
C LYS A 245 17.81 -8.72 -8.58
N GLU A 246 16.70 -8.84 -9.31
CA GLU A 246 16.70 -9.06 -10.75
C GLU A 246 17.42 -7.94 -11.52
N PHE A 247 17.27 -6.68 -11.09
CA PHE A 247 17.81 -5.50 -11.74
C PHE A 247 19.16 -5.04 -11.16
N ALA A 248 19.36 -5.28 -9.88
CA ALA A 248 20.55 -4.82 -9.16
C ALA A 248 21.05 -5.89 -8.16
N PRO A 249 21.54 -7.05 -8.66
CA PRO A 249 21.88 -8.20 -7.81
C PRO A 249 22.98 -7.93 -6.79
N LYS A 250 23.85 -6.94 -7.04
CA LYS A 250 24.95 -6.57 -6.13
C LYS A 250 24.56 -5.46 -5.12
N ALA A 251 23.51 -4.70 -5.39
CA ALA A 251 23.08 -3.61 -4.54
C ALA A 251 21.88 -3.98 -3.66
N SER A 252 20.99 -4.84 -4.15
CA SER A 252 19.72 -5.13 -3.50
C SER A 252 19.92 -5.94 -2.21
N VAL A 253 19.52 -5.35 -1.08
CA VAL A 253 19.59 -6.00 0.24
C VAL A 253 18.22 -6.44 0.77
N CYS A 254 17.15 -5.77 0.38
CA CYS A 254 15.77 -6.09 0.74
C CYS A 254 14.82 -5.38 -0.23
N SER A 255 13.68 -5.97 -0.54
CA SER A 255 12.64 -5.33 -1.36
C SER A 255 11.26 -5.60 -0.78
N LEU A 256 10.39 -4.59 -0.76
CA LEU A 256 8.96 -4.83 -0.63
C LEU A 256 8.47 -5.55 -1.88
N VAL A 257 7.67 -6.59 -1.68
CA VAL A 257 7.06 -7.38 -2.76
C VAL A 257 5.56 -7.47 -2.59
N TRP A 258 4.82 -7.45 -3.71
CA TRP A 258 3.37 -7.56 -3.74
C TRP A 258 2.90 -8.95 -4.13
N PHE A 259 1.82 -9.37 -3.46
CA PHE A 259 1.10 -10.60 -3.77
C PHE A 259 -0.39 -10.30 -3.94
N TRP A 260 -0.74 -9.47 -4.94
CA TRP A 260 -2.13 -9.07 -5.20
C TRP A 260 -3.07 -10.23 -5.46
N ASP A 261 -2.56 -11.35 -5.96
CA ASP A 261 -3.30 -12.59 -6.14
C ASP A 261 -3.91 -13.11 -4.83
N ARG A 262 -3.28 -12.87 -3.68
CA ARG A 262 -3.82 -13.27 -2.36
C ARG A 262 -5.10 -12.51 -1.98
N TYR A 263 -5.29 -11.31 -2.51
CA TYR A 263 -6.53 -10.56 -2.41
C TYR A 263 -7.49 -10.89 -3.56
N LEU A 264 -7.01 -10.93 -4.80
CA LEU A 264 -7.83 -11.08 -6.00
C LEU A 264 -8.50 -12.45 -6.06
N ILE A 265 -7.78 -13.54 -5.76
CA ILE A 265 -8.32 -14.90 -5.83
C ILE A 265 -9.56 -15.09 -4.95
N PRO A 266 -9.51 -14.86 -3.62
CA PRO A 266 -10.68 -15.01 -2.77
C PRO A 266 -11.80 -14.01 -3.09
N THR A 267 -11.45 -12.77 -3.49
CA THR A 267 -12.42 -11.74 -3.84
C THR A 267 -13.20 -12.12 -5.09
N ILE A 268 -12.53 -12.55 -6.17
CA ILE A 268 -13.20 -12.99 -7.41
C ILE A 268 -14.07 -14.23 -7.16
N LYS A 269 -13.62 -15.17 -6.31
CA LYS A 269 -14.46 -16.31 -5.89
C LYS A 269 -15.73 -15.88 -5.18
N LYS A 270 -15.64 -14.94 -4.23
CA LYS A 270 -16.79 -14.39 -3.51
C LYS A 270 -17.74 -13.66 -4.46
N ILE A 271 -17.22 -12.86 -5.40
CA ILE A 271 -18.02 -12.20 -6.43
C ILE A 271 -18.79 -13.26 -7.24
N GLY A 272 -18.13 -14.31 -7.71
CA GLY A 272 -18.76 -15.39 -8.47
C GLY A 272 -19.81 -16.17 -7.70
N ALA A 273 -19.62 -16.34 -6.40
CA ALA A 273 -20.58 -16.99 -5.50
C ALA A 273 -21.74 -16.06 -5.08
N GLY A 274 -21.67 -14.74 -5.39
CA GLY A 274 -22.66 -13.75 -4.93
C GLY A 274 -22.62 -13.53 -3.42
N THR A 275 -21.45 -13.69 -2.81
CA THR A 275 -21.20 -13.52 -1.35
C THR A 275 -20.17 -12.43 -1.07
N TRP A 276 -19.81 -11.63 -2.08
CA TRP A 276 -18.90 -10.53 -1.89
C TRP A 276 -19.62 -9.33 -1.26
N GLU A 277 -19.09 -8.88 -0.16
CA GLU A 277 -19.50 -7.67 0.53
C GLU A 277 -18.33 -6.71 0.50
N PRO A 278 -18.36 -5.66 -0.35
CA PRO A 278 -17.30 -4.65 -0.36
C PRO A 278 -17.16 -3.98 0.99
N SER A 279 -15.93 -3.85 1.48
CA SER A 279 -15.68 -3.07 2.69
C SER A 279 -15.98 -1.59 2.43
N PRO A 280 -16.77 -0.91 3.28
CA PRO A 280 -17.03 0.52 3.13
C PRO A 280 -15.76 1.39 3.26
N TYR A 281 -14.71 0.83 3.84
CA TYR A 281 -13.42 1.49 4.05
C TYR A 281 -12.32 0.96 3.11
N GLY A 282 -12.67 0.02 2.21
CA GLY A 282 -11.71 -0.70 1.39
C GLY A 282 -10.96 -1.80 2.14
N ALA A 283 -10.09 -2.51 1.43
CA ALA A 283 -9.22 -3.54 1.99
C ALA A 283 -7.80 -2.97 2.16
N PHE A 284 -7.35 -2.84 3.42
CA PHE A 284 -6.02 -2.35 3.74
C PHE A 284 -5.18 -3.48 4.36
N LEU A 285 -4.47 -4.21 3.49
CA LEU A 285 -3.85 -5.49 3.75
C LEU A 285 -2.50 -5.35 4.48
N SER A 286 -2.32 -6.12 5.54
CA SER A 286 -1.03 -6.26 6.24
C SER A 286 -0.18 -7.40 5.66
N ILE A 287 1.05 -7.55 6.13
CA ILE A 287 1.88 -8.75 5.89
C ILE A 287 1.13 -10.02 6.34
N LYS A 288 0.42 -9.97 7.46
CA LYS A 288 -0.41 -11.07 7.96
C LYS A 288 -1.51 -11.45 6.96
N ASP A 289 -2.13 -10.47 6.31
CA ASP A 289 -3.20 -10.68 5.32
C ASP A 289 -2.65 -11.14 3.97
N GLY A 290 -1.33 -11.14 3.82
CA GLY A 290 -0.63 -11.54 2.61
C GLY A 290 -0.65 -10.49 1.50
N GLY A 291 -0.88 -9.20 1.82
CA GLY A 291 -0.78 -8.10 0.86
C GLY A 291 0.68 -7.82 0.49
N PRO A 292 1.36 -6.87 1.16
CA PRO A 292 2.80 -6.68 1.00
C PRO A 292 3.58 -7.71 1.82
N ASP A 293 4.81 -8.01 1.39
CA ASP A 293 5.79 -8.76 2.16
C ASP A 293 7.20 -8.27 1.79
N ILE A 294 8.24 -9.00 2.17
CA ILE A 294 9.62 -8.67 1.81
C ILE A 294 10.31 -9.83 1.11
N ALA A 295 11.10 -9.53 0.08
CA ALA A 295 12.19 -10.36 -0.41
C ALA A 295 13.48 -9.89 0.27
N CYS A 296 13.90 -10.59 1.33
CA CYS A 296 15.04 -10.23 2.19
C CYS A 296 15.72 -11.52 2.70
N CYS A 297 16.99 -11.54 2.96
CA CYS A 297 17.95 -10.45 2.92
C CYS A 297 19.03 -10.76 1.91
N GLY A 298 19.63 -9.70 1.30
CA GLY A 298 20.78 -9.84 0.45
C GLY A 298 22.02 -10.36 1.18
N ALA A 299 23.02 -10.83 0.43
CA ALA A 299 24.21 -11.49 0.98
C ALA A 299 25.03 -10.59 1.92
N ASP A 300 24.99 -9.27 1.69
CA ASP A 300 25.76 -8.30 2.47
C ASP A 300 25.10 -7.94 3.82
N VAL A 301 23.85 -8.37 4.05
CA VAL A 301 23.19 -8.17 5.35
C VAL A 301 23.78 -9.17 6.36
N PRO A 302 24.38 -8.69 7.47
CA PRO A 302 24.94 -9.59 8.48
C PRO A 302 23.87 -10.56 8.99
N LYS A 303 24.27 -11.81 9.22
CA LYS A 303 23.34 -12.88 9.64
C LYS A 303 22.52 -12.50 10.87
N GLU A 304 23.13 -11.87 11.87
CA GLU A 304 22.42 -11.42 13.07
C GLU A 304 21.30 -10.41 12.74
N ALA A 305 21.58 -9.46 11.85
CA ALA A 305 20.59 -8.49 11.39
C ALA A 305 19.48 -9.16 10.57
N ALA A 306 19.81 -10.10 9.69
CA ALA A 306 18.83 -10.88 8.95
C ALA A 306 17.91 -11.70 9.89
N ASP A 307 18.45 -12.31 10.91
CA ASP A 307 17.68 -13.04 11.94
C ASP A 307 16.76 -12.07 12.71
N ARG A 308 17.22 -10.86 13.03
CA ARG A 308 16.38 -9.81 13.65
C ARG A 308 15.26 -9.35 12.73
N VAL A 309 15.52 -9.12 11.42
CA VAL A 309 14.49 -8.79 10.43
C VAL A 309 13.43 -9.88 10.36
N LYS A 310 13.83 -11.17 10.37
CA LYS A 310 12.91 -12.30 10.36
C LYS A 310 12.05 -12.36 11.64
N ALA A 311 12.66 -12.16 12.80
CA ALA A 311 11.95 -12.14 14.07
C ALA A 311 10.95 -10.97 14.14
N GLU A 312 11.36 -9.80 13.66
CA GLU A 312 10.52 -8.62 13.63
C GLU A 312 9.34 -8.76 12.65
N ARG A 313 9.58 -9.38 11.48
CA ARG A 313 8.49 -9.73 10.55
C ARG A 313 7.46 -10.63 11.24
N GLN A 314 7.90 -11.64 11.99
CA GLN A 314 6.99 -12.51 12.74
C GLN A 314 6.23 -11.73 13.81
N ALA A 315 6.88 -10.83 14.54
CA ALA A 315 6.21 -9.99 15.53
C ALA A 315 5.12 -9.10 14.91
N ILE A 316 5.34 -8.57 13.70
CA ILE A 316 4.31 -7.82 12.95
C ILE A 316 3.13 -8.73 12.58
N ILE A 317 3.38 -9.94 12.12
CA ILE A 317 2.34 -10.94 11.83
C ILE A 317 1.55 -11.28 13.10
N ASP A 318 2.22 -11.35 14.26
CA ASP A 318 1.61 -11.64 15.56
C ASP A 318 0.90 -10.43 16.18
N GLY A 319 0.95 -9.27 15.51
CA GLY A 319 0.14 -8.10 15.87
C GLY A 319 0.92 -6.87 16.34
N LYS A 320 2.27 -6.88 16.33
CA LYS A 320 3.07 -5.68 16.59
C LYS A 320 2.69 -4.56 15.63
N LYS A 321 2.49 -3.37 16.16
CA LYS A 321 2.16 -2.18 15.36
C LYS A 321 3.41 -1.36 15.11
N VAL A 322 3.76 -1.14 13.84
CA VAL A 322 4.89 -0.29 13.45
C VAL A 322 4.68 1.15 13.93
N TYR A 323 3.46 1.67 13.77
CA TYR A 323 3.07 2.99 14.28
C TYR A 323 2.37 2.91 15.65
N GLY A 324 2.93 2.10 16.58
CA GLY A 324 2.56 2.10 17.98
C GLY A 324 3.33 3.16 18.77
N GLY A 325 2.65 3.82 19.75
CA GLY A 325 3.26 4.85 20.56
C GLY A 325 4.05 4.33 21.77
N PRO A 326 4.82 5.23 22.42
CA PRO A 326 4.87 6.67 22.13
C PRO A 326 5.71 6.99 20.87
N LEU A 327 5.21 7.91 20.04
CA LEU A 327 5.91 8.36 18.84
C LEU A 327 5.78 9.88 18.69
N ALA A 328 6.91 10.57 18.51
CA ALA A 328 6.97 11.98 18.19
C ALA A 328 7.44 12.21 16.76
N ASP A 329 7.06 13.36 16.18
CA ASP A 329 7.63 13.82 14.91
C ASP A 329 9.01 14.49 15.12
N ARG A 330 9.64 14.87 14.02
CA ARG A 330 10.96 15.51 14.00
C ARG A 330 11.01 16.86 14.70
N ASP A 331 9.85 17.50 14.90
CA ASP A 331 9.71 18.78 15.59
C ASP A 331 9.43 18.60 17.10
N GLY A 332 9.38 17.34 17.57
CA GLY A 332 9.16 16.96 18.97
C GLY A 332 7.68 16.90 19.38
N LYS A 333 6.74 17.07 18.45
CA LYS A 333 5.32 16.97 18.74
C LYS A 333 4.92 15.50 18.87
N GLU A 334 4.27 15.13 19.96
CA GLU A 334 3.68 13.79 20.12
C GLU A 334 2.62 13.55 19.03
N ARG A 335 2.78 12.47 18.28
CA ARG A 335 1.87 12.00 17.22
C ARG A 335 1.09 10.75 17.61
N VAL A 336 1.67 9.92 18.47
CA VAL A 336 1.04 8.72 19.01
C VAL A 336 1.38 8.61 20.50
N ALA A 337 0.38 8.63 21.34
CA ALA A 337 0.56 8.48 22.78
C ALA A 337 0.97 7.06 23.16
N ALA A 338 1.55 6.89 24.34
CA ALA A 338 1.94 5.57 24.86
C ALA A 338 0.74 4.61 24.89
N GLY A 339 0.92 3.40 24.34
CA GLY A 339 -0.12 2.38 24.26
C GLY A 339 -1.18 2.58 23.16
N ALA A 340 -1.13 3.71 22.44
CA ALA A 340 -1.99 3.97 21.29
C ALA A 340 -1.33 3.49 19.98
N THR A 341 -2.09 3.49 18.90
CA THR A 341 -1.62 3.26 17.52
C THR A 341 -2.31 4.22 16.57
N LEU A 342 -1.67 4.61 15.47
CA LEU A 342 -2.32 5.42 14.45
C LEU A 342 -3.48 4.66 13.83
N SER A 343 -4.59 5.38 13.61
CA SER A 343 -5.69 4.88 12.81
C SER A 343 -5.32 4.86 11.32
N ASP A 344 -6.03 4.04 10.53
CA ASP A 344 -5.85 4.03 9.08
C ASP A 344 -6.12 5.42 8.47
N ALA A 345 -7.12 6.16 9.00
CA ALA A 345 -7.41 7.51 8.55
C ALA A 345 -6.27 8.51 8.81
N ASP A 346 -5.57 8.37 9.94
CA ASP A 346 -4.40 9.22 10.27
C ASP A 346 -3.20 8.84 9.41
N LEU A 347 -3.00 7.55 9.13
CA LEU A 347 -1.97 7.09 8.21
C LEU A 347 -2.15 7.70 6.81
N TRP A 348 -3.35 7.62 6.22
CA TRP A 348 -3.62 8.18 4.89
C TRP A 348 -3.42 9.70 4.80
N LYS A 349 -3.52 10.42 5.93
CA LYS A 349 -3.33 11.87 6.03
C LYS A 349 -1.94 12.27 6.51
N MET A 350 -1.00 11.33 6.65
CA MET A 350 0.32 11.59 7.23
C MET A 350 1.09 12.65 6.44
N ASP A 351 1.32 13.80 7.06
CA ASP A 351 2.04 14.97 6.52
C ASP A 351 3.28 15.35 7.34
N TRP A 352 3.69 14.49 8.26
CA TRP A 352 4.79 14.69 9.19
C TRP A 352 5.84 13.57 9.07
N PHE A 353 7.03 13.84 9.63
CA PHE A 353 8.14 12.90 9.60
C PHE A 353 8.71 12.65 11.00
N VAL A 354 9.19 11.42 11.22
CA VAL A 354 9.89 11.04 12.46
C VAL A 354 11.28 11.70 12.55
N PRO A 355 11.88 11.80 13.76
CA PRO A 355 13.26 12.24 13.91
C PRO A 355 14.21 11.42 13.05
N GLY A 356 15.15 12.09 12.37
CA GLY A 356 16.11 11.50 11.45
C GLY A 356 15.73 11.62 9.99
N VAL A 357 14.47 11.90 9.66
CA VAL A 357 14.05 12.12 8.26
C VAL A 357 14.28 13.59 7.85
N VAL A 358 14.99 13.76 6.74
CA VAL A 358 15.19 15.04 6.04
C VAL A 358 14.55 14.95 4.65
N THR A 359 13.80 15.95 4.24
CA THR A 359 13.15 16.00 2.94
C THR A 359 13.74 17.09 2.06
N GLN A 360 14.02 16.77 0.80
CA GLN A 360 14.47 17.68 -0.25
C GLN A 360 13.48 17.65 -1.42
N ARG A 361 13.35 18.79 -2.11
CA ARG A 361 12.47 18.93 -3.29
C ARG A 361 13.29 19.23 -4.51
#